data_a63e92621403f2b80a00a1f30d563c48
#
_entry.id   a63e92621403f2b80a00a1f30d563c48
#
_cell.length_a   1.000
_cell.length_b   1.000
_cell.length_c   1.000
_cell.angle_alpha   90.00
_cell.angle_beta   90.00
_cell.angle_gamma   90.00
#
_symmetry.space_group_name_H-M   'P 1'
#
loop_
_entity.id
_entity.type
_entity.pdbx_description
1 polymer ?
#
loop_
_entity_poly.entity_id
_entity_poly.type
_entity_poly.pdbx_seq_one_letter_code
_entity_poly.pdbx_strand_id
1 'polypeptide(L)'
;MATIKDIAGQAGVSIATVSRVLNYDPTLSVSDETRKRILEIAQQLNYRTPRERNGSGAAHGVPKETRRIGLMNWYTDQEEMLDPYYLAIRLGIERECFKHQFELMKMYKHSTGEGIDWNGEAPDGIIAVGRFEQKDIDCFPANLDAVVFVDSSPDEEHFDSVVFDMRHAVRGALDYLSNLGHSRIGYIGGHNESYARTTRDERELAFGEWLQEHNLHDSAFVYMGTNWYPEDGYQLMKSALESQLCPTAFLVQNDSMAVGALRALHEAGVKVPEEMSIIGFNDIAMSAFMQPPLTTVKVHMEYIGETAVELIAERLLSKRDIAKKVVLPTKLIIRGSCAELKTP
;
A
#
# COMPACT_ATOMS: atom_id res chain seq x y z
N MET A 1 44.03 -7.65 4.17
CA MET A 1 42.59 -7.77 4.37
C MET A 1 42.35 -7.96 5.86
N ALA A 2 41.56 -7.12 6.50
CA ALA A 2 41.35 -7.21 7.94
C ALA A 2 40.64 -8.52 8.31
N THR A 3 40.99 -9.07 9.43
CA THR A 3 40.43 -10.33 9.95
C THR A 3 39.66 -10.09 11.25
N ILE A 4 38.78 -11.02 11.61
CA ILE A 4 38.05 -10.98 12.87
C ILE A 4 38.99 -10.94 14.08
N LYS A 5 40.26 -11.50 13.92
CA LYS A 5 41.27 -11.48 14.92
C LYS A 5 41.86 -10.08 15.14
N ASP A 6 41.96 -9.29 14.05
CA ASP A 6 42.43 -7.90 14.13
C ASP A 6 41.45 -7.03 14.86
N ILE A 7 40.14 -7.22 14.61
CA ILE A 7 39.04 -6.53 15.34
C ILE A 7 39.07 -6.92 16.83
N ALA A 8 39.20 -8.21 17.14
CA ALA A 8 39.29 -8.72 18.49
C ALA A 8 40.48 -8.13 19.27
N GLY A 9 41.66 -8.03 18.62
CA GLY A 9 42.87 -7.43 19.22
C GLY A 9 42.65 -5.94 19.51
N GLN A 10 42.08 -5.16 18.59
CA GLN A 10 41.85 -3.73 18.78
C GLN A 10 40.71 -3.43 19.75
N ALA A 11 39.64 -4.25 19.76
CA ALA A 11 38.53 -4.11 20.68
C ALA A 11 38.81 -4.65 22.10
N GLY A 12 39.89 -5.39 22.32
CA GLY A 12 40.23 -5.99 23.59
C GLY A 12 39.25 -7.07 24.06
N VAL A 13 38.65 -7.82 23.11
CA VAL A 13 37.67 -8.87 23.38
C VAL A 13 38.00 -10.18 22.67
N SER A 14 37.29 -11.25 23.02
CA SER A 14 37.52 -12.54 22.36
C SER A 14 37.01 -12.55 20.90
N ILE A 15 37.62 -13.35 20.05
CA ILE A 15 37.15 -13.58 18.68
C ILE A 15 35.68 -14.04 18.64
N ALA A 16 35.27 -14.88 19.61
CA ALA A 16 33.90 -15.34 19.73
C ALA A 16 32.94 -14.20 20.02
N THR A 17 33.32 -13.23 20.89
CA THR A 17 32.53 -12.03 21.17
C THR A 17 32.36 -11.17 19.92
N VAL A 18 33.44 -10.92 19.19
CA VAL A 18 33.37 -10.16 17.93
C VAL A 18 32.47 -10.87 16.91
N SER A 19 32.63 -12.18 16.74
CA SER A 19 31.81 -12.97 15.81
C SER A 19 30.33 -12.87 16.13
N ARG A 20 29.96 -12.99 17.42
CA ARG A 20 28.56 -12.92 17.84
C ARG A 20 27.97 -11.51 17.73
N VAL A 21 28.76 -10.47 17.98
CA VAL A 21 28.33 -9.07 17.78
C VAL A 21 28.09 -8.79 16.31
N LEU A 22 29.00 -9.18 15.42
CA LEU A 22 28.89 -8.95 13.97
C LEU A 22 27.79 -9.79 13.31
N ASN A 23 27.37 -10.91 13.94
CA ASN A 23 26.21 -11.70 13.51
C ASN A 23 24.90 -11.33 14.21
N TYR A 24 24.87 -10.22 14.96
CA TYR A 24 23.69 -9.71 15.67
C TYR A 24 23.02 -10.74 16.59
N ASP A 25 23.82 -11.58 17.28
CA ASP A 25 23.30 -12.59 18.21
C ASP A 25 22.57 -11.95 19.39
N PRO A 26 21.25 -12.14 19.54
CA PRO A 26 20.45 -11.51 20.59
C PRO A 26 20.73 -12.13 21.98
N THR A 27 21.34 -13.30 22.03
CA THR A 27 21.63 -14.00 23.30
C THR A 27 22.96 -13.58 23.91
N LEU A 28 23.74 -12.73 23.21
CA LEU A 28 25.03 -12.25 23.68
C LEU A 28 24.85 -11.08 24.67
N SER A 29 25.20 -11.29 25.92
CA SER A 29 25.25 -10.24 26.93
C SER A 29 26.62 -9.55 26.90
N VAL A 30 26.68 -8.38 26.27
CA VAL A 30 27.82 -7.44 26.30
C VAL A 30 27.29 -6.03 26.49
N SER A 31 28.11 -5.13 27.09
CA SER A 31 27.72 -3.74 27.23
C SER A 31 27.55 -3.07 25.83
N ASP A 32 26.62 -2.10 25.75
CA ASP A 32 26.39 -1.31 24.54
C ASP A 32 27.64 -0.59 24.05
N GLU A 33 28.49 -0.14 24.99
CA GLU A 33 29.76 0.49 24.70
C GLU A 33 30.74 -0.49 24.01
N THR A 34 30.80 -1.74 24.48
CA THR A 34 31.62 -2.78 23.85
C THR A 34 31.09 -3.15 22.47
N ARG A 35 29.76 -3.25 22.33
CA ARG A 35 29.11 -3.52 21.04
C ARG A 35 29.42 -2.42 20.02
N LYS A 36 29.25 -1.16 20.41
CA LYS A 36 29.54 0.01 19.59
C LYS A 36 31.02 0.04 19.14
N ARG A 37 31.95 -0.15 20.07
CA ARG A 37 33.39 -0.19 19.80
C ARG A 37 33.78 -1.28 18.77
N ILE A 38 33.21 -2.48 18.87
CA ILE A 38 33.44 -3.56 17.91
C ILE A 38 32.95 -3.17 16.51
N LEU A 39 31.78 -2.56 16.39
CA LEU A 39 31.21 -2.13 15.10
C LEU A 39 32.02 -1.00 14.48
N GLU A 40 32.46 -0.02 15.26
CA GLU A 40 33.31 1.09 14.80
C GLU A 40 34.66 0.59 14.26
N ILE A 41 35.32 -0.34 14.99
CA ILE A 41 36.59 -0.95 14.52
C ILE A 41 36.38 -1.78 13.27
N ALA A 42 35.31 -2.55 13.18
CA ALA A 42 34.97 -3.32 11.98
C ALA A 42 34.79 -2.40 10.75
N GLN A 43 34.13 -1.26 10.93
CA GLN A 43 33.91 -0.26 9.90
C GLN A 43 35.23 0.42 9.49
N GLN A 44 36.07 0.84 10.46
CA GLN A 44 37.37 1.46 10.18
C GLN A 44 38.31 0.52 9.42
N LEU A 45 38.24 -0.78 9.71
CA LEU A 45 39.05 -1.79 9.04
C LEU A 45 38.45 -2.31 7.74
N ASN A 46 37.31 -1.77 7.30
CA ASN A 46 36.55 -2.28 6.15
C ASN A 46 36.36 -3.81 6.21
N TYR A 47 36.09 -4.33 7.41
CA TYR A 47 35.93 -5.77 7.60
C TYR A 47 34.56 -6.22 7.10
N ARG A 48 34.54 -7.25 6.27
CA ARG A 48 33.32 -7.95 5.83
C ARG A 48 33.25 -9.32 6.47
N THR A 49 32.11 -9.66 7.05
CA THR A 49 31.88 -10.98 7.65
C THR A 49 32.00 -12.10 6.60
N PRO A 50 32.33 -13.36 7.01
CA PRO A 50 32.28 -14.49 6.07
C PRO A 50 30.93 -14.67 5.37
N ARG A 51 29.84 -14.25 5.99
CA ARG A 51 28.49 -14.28 5.42
C ARG A 51 28.33 -13.24 4.32
N GLU A 52 28.87 -12.05 4.50
CA GLU A 52 28.94 -11.00 3.48
C GLU A 52 29.96 -11.33 2.38
N ARG A 53 31.04 -12.07 2.71
CA ARG A 53 32.01 -12.57 1.74
C ARG A 53 31.48 -13.77 0.94
N ASN A 54 30.74 -14.68 1.55
CA ASN A 54 30.16 -15.86 0.91
C ASN A 54 28.82 -15.57 0.22
N GLY A 55 28.12 -14.49 0.59
CA GLY A 55 26.99 -13.95 -0.17
C GLY A 55 27.42 -13.30 -1.49
N SER A 56 28.72 -13.00 -1.62
CA SER A 56 29.34 -12.45 -2.84
C SER A 56 30.34 -13.40 -3.53
N GLY A 57 30.31 -14.73 -3.25
CA GLY A 57 31.31 -15.58 -3.88
C GLY A 57 31.14 -17.07 -3.66
N ALA A 58 30.45 -17.73 -4.55
CA ALA A 58 30.75 -19.10 -4.96
C ALA A 58 30.15 -19.39 -6.33
N ALA A 59 30.70 -18.78 -7.36
CA ALA A 59 30.86 -19.37 -8.70
C ALA A 59 31.77 -18.43 -9.47
N HIS A 60 32.83 -18.98 -10.06
CA HIS A 60 33.73 -18.27 -10.95
C HIS A 60 32.93 -17.66 -12.13
N GLY A 61 33.12 -16.36 -12.36
CA GLY A 61 32.89 -15.75 -13.66
C GLY A 61 31.49 -15.14 -13.83
N VAL A 62 31.46 -13.87 -13.95
CA VAL A 62 30.45 -12.86 -14.27
C VAL A 62 30.05 -12.09 -13.01
N PRO A 63 30.18 -10.74 -12.98
CA PRO A 63 29.49 -9.92 -12.00
C PRO A 63 28.01 -10.30 -12.09
N LYS A 64 27.38 -10.68 -10.99
CA LYS A 64 25.92 -10.86 -10.95
C LYS A 64 25.36 -9.49 -11.28
N GLU A 65 24.95 -9.29 -12.53
CA GLU A 65 24.30 -8.05 -12.94
C GLU A 65 23.17 -7.82 -11.98
N THR A 66 23.25 -6.69 -11.26
CA THR A 66 22.19 -6.30 -10.33
C THR A 66 20.94 -6.11 -11.16
N ARG A 67 19.88 -6.89 -10.88
CA ARG A 67 18.63 -6.77 -11.60
C ARG A 67 18.02 -5.40 -11.33
N ARG A 68 17.56 -4.74 -12.38
CA ARG A 68 16.93 -3.43 -12.33
C ARG A 68 15.43 -3.58 -12.50
N ILE A 69 14.68 -3.10 -11.49
CA ILE A 69 13.22 -3.12 -11.48
C ILE A 69 12.70 -1.70 -11.67
N GLY A 70 11.93 -1.50 -12.72
CA GLY A 70 11.21 -0.26 -12.94
C GLY A 70 9.99 -0.18 -12.02
N LEU A 71 9.89 0.89 -11.23
CA LEU A 71 8.69 1.21 -10.45
C LEU A 71 7.94 2.30 -11.19
N MET A 72 6.80 1.94 -11.77
CA MET A 72 5.90 2.86 -12.44
C MET A 72 4.73 3.20 -11.54
N ASN A 73 4.62 4.47 -11.17
CA ASN A 73 3.53 4.97 -10.38
C ASN A 73 2.47 5.63 -11.27
N TRP A 74 1.21 5.31 -11.00
CA TRP A 74 0.06 5.94 -11.62
C TRP A 74 -0.21 7.36 -11.10
N TYR A 75 0.26 7.66 -9.89
CA TYR A 75 0.05 8.90 -9.13
C TYR A 75 1.37 9.69 -9.00
N THR A 76 1.25 10.98 -8.67
CA THR A 76 2.37 11.89 -8.44
C THR A 76 2.84 11.87 -6.98
N ASP A 77 4.07 12.34 -6.71
CA ASP A 77 4.58 12.49 -5.35
C ASP A 77 3.70 13.44 -4.48
N GLN A 78 3.02 14.41 -5.09
CA GLN A 78 2.10 15.30 -4.37
C GLN A 78 0.81 14.58 -3.94
N GLU A 79 0.27 13.73 -4.79
CA GLU A 79 -0.90 12.90 -4.47
C GLU A 79 -0.58 11.88 -3.38
N GLU A 80 0.63 11.32 -3.38
CA GLU A 80 1.13 10.41 -2.35
C GLU A 80 1.19 11.06 -0.95
N MET A 81 1.45 12.38 -0.89
CA MET A 81 1.44 13.13 0.38
C MET A 81 0.02 13.35 0.93
N LEU A 82 -0.99 13.41 0.07
CA LEU A 82 -2.38 13.66 0.46
C LEU A 82 -3.12 12.39 0.87
N ASP A 83 -2.72 11.23 0.30
CA ASP A 83 -3.21 9.92 0.70
C ASP A 83 -2.04 8.93 0.81
N PRO A 84 -1.69 8.44 2.01
CA PRO A 84 -0.54 7.57 2.23
C PRO A 84 -0.72 6.13 1.73
N TYR A 85 -1.82 5.80 1.07
CA TYR A 85 -2.11 4.45 0.56
C TYR A 85 -0.98 3.94 -0.34
N TYR A 86 -0.70 4.67 -1.41
CA TYR A 86 0.35 4.28 -2.36
C TYR A 86 1.76 4.45 -1.80
N LEU A 87 1.97 5.40 -0.89
CA LEU A 87 3.22 5.54 -0.16
C LEU A 87 3.57 4.26 0.61
N ALA A 88 2.60 3.67 1.31
CA ALA A 88 2.81 2.44 2.06
C ALA A 88 3.13 1.24 1.15
N ILE A 89 2.47 1.12 0.00
CA ILE A 89 2.77 0.10 -1.01
C ILE A 89 4.20 0.28 -1.52
N ARG A 90 4.60 1.50 -1.89
CA ARG A 90 5.95 1.81 -2.36
C ARG A 90 7.02 1.48 -1.34
N LEU A 91 6.80 1.81 -0.07
CA LEU A 91 7.74 1.45 1.01
C LEU A 91 7.91 -0.07 1.15
N GLY A 92 6.84 -0.84 0.95
CA GLY A 92 6.90 -2.29 0.89
C GLY A 92 7.77 -2.78 -0.28
N ILE A 93 7.57 -2.20 -1.47
CA ILE A 93 8.37 -2.51 -2.67
C ILE A 93 9.86 -2.17 -2.44
N GLU A 94 10.16 -0.97 -1.96
CA GLU A 94 11.54 -0.52 -1.72
C GLU A 94 12.27 -1.43 -0.73
N ARG A 95 11.60 -1.79 0.38
CA ARG A 95 12.15 -2.69 1.41
C ARG A 95 12.44 -4.08 0.86
N GLU A 96 11.53 -4.64 0.06
CA GLU A 96 11.69 -5.99 -0.48
C GLU A 96 12.72 -6.03 -1.62
N CYS A 97 12.76 -5.02 -2.50
CA CYS A 97 13.83 -4.85 -3.49
C CYS A 97 15.22 -4.80 -2.83
N PHE A 98 15.34 -4.10 -1.71
CA PHE A 98 16.59 -4.07 -0.95
C PHE A 98 17.02 -5.46 -0.45
N LYS A 99 16.09 -6.27 0.06
CA LYS A 99 16.37 -7.67 0.49
C LYS A 99 16.84 -8.55 -0.68
N HIS A 100 16.21 -8.39 -1.85
CA HIS A 100 16.57 -9.11 -3.07
C HIS A 100 17.81 -8.57 -3.79
N GLN A 101 18.38 -7.46 -3.31
CA GLN A 101 19.49 -6.75 -3.97
C GLN A 101 19.13 -6.28 -5.39
N PHE A 102 17.90 -5.89 -5.61
CA PHE A 102 17.43 -5.26 -6.84
C PHE A 102 17.69 -3.76 -6.79
N GLU A 103 18.08 -3.19 -7.93
CA GLU A 103 18.11 -1.75 -8.13
C GLU A 103 16.73 -1.27 -8.55
N LEU A 104 16.13 -0.35 -7.78
CA LEU A 104 14.82 0.20 -8.07
C LEU A 104 14.95 1.50 -8.86
N MET A 105 14.35 1.54 -10.04
CA MET A 105 14.32 2.69 -10.93
C MET A 105 12.92 3.32 -10.91
N LYS A 106 12.78 4.54 -10.39
CA LYS A 106 11.51 5.27 -10.49
C LYS A 106 11.27 5.69 -11.95
N MET A 107 10.08 5.41 -12.41
CA MET A 107 9.63 5.71 -13.76
C MET A 107 8.39 6.59 -13.70
N TYR A 108 8.36 7.62 -14.51
CA TYR A 108 7.25 8.55 -14.55
C TYR A 108 6.56 8.47 -15.92
N LYS A 109 5.24 8.49 -15.88
CA LYS A 109 4.43 8.64 -17.08
C LYS A 109 4.52 10.09 -17.55
N HIS A 110 4.93 10.32 -18.80
CA HIS A 110 4.89 11.67 -19.37
C HIS A 110 3.44 12.17 -19.51
N SER A 111 3.18 13.36 -18.99
CA SER A 111 1.86 14.04 -19.12
C SER A 111 1.44 14.34 -20.56
N THR A 112 2.38 14.29 -21.50
CA THR A 112 2.17 14.58 -22.94
C THR A 112 1.73 13.39 -23.76
N GLY A 113 1.62 12.18 -23.20
CA GLY A 113 1.23 10.98 -23.93
C GLY A 113 2.30 10.41 -24.87
N GLU A 114 3.54 10.90 -24.81
CA GLU A 114 4.65 10.49 -25.70
C GLU A 114 5.40 9.24 -25.20
N GLY A 115 4.79 8.40 -24.38
CA GLY A 115 5.39 7.15 -23.89
C GLY A 115 6.10 7.31 -22.55
N ILE A 116 6.92 6.31 -22.23
CA ILE A 116 7.71 6.23 -20.99
C ILE A 116 9.15 6.55 -21.35
N ASP A 117 9.74 7.53 -20.66
CA ASP A 117 11.18 7.78 -20.79
C ASP A 117 11.96 6.74 -19.97
N TRP A 118 12.62 5.84 -20.69
CA TRP A 118 13.42 4.76 -20.11
C TRP A 118 14.77 5.24 -19.58
N ASN A 119 15.11 6.55 -19.70
CA ASN A 119 16.38 7.13 -19.21
C ASN A 119 17.63 6.24 -19.45
N GLY A 120 17.66 5.50 -20.58
CA GLY A 120 18.76 4.62 -20.95
C GLY A 120 18.35 3.16 -21.20
N GLU A 121 18.90 2.23 -20.42
CA GLU A 121 18.63 0.80 -20.59
C GLU A 121 17.30 0.38 -19.95
N ALA A 122 16.52 -0.45 -20.65
CA ALA A 122 15.27 -0.99 -20.15
C ALA A 122 15.50 -1.82 -18.85
N PRO A 123 14.56 -1.79 -17.88
CA PRO A 123 14.63 -2.61 -16.69
C PRO A 123 14.48 -4.10 -17.02
N ASP A 124 14.93 -4.97 -16.14
CA ASP A 124 14.69 -6.43 -16.24
C ASP A 124 13.22 -6.78 -16.01
N GLY A 125 12.50 -5.96 -15.24
CA GLY A 125 11.07 -6.11 -14.97
C GLY A 125 10.44 -4.82 -14.47
N ILE A 126 9.11 -4.75 -14.50
CA ILE A 126 8.33 -3.58 -14.08
C ILE A 126 7.33 -3.97 -12.99
N ILE A 127 7.24 -3.14 -11.95
CA ILE A 127 6.13 -3.11 -11.01
C ILE A 127 5.31 -1.85 -11.30
N ALA A 128 4.08 -2.03 -11.76
CA ALA A 128 3.16 -0.98 -12.14
C ALA A 128 2.09 -0.79 -11.05
N VAL A 129 2.16 0.31 -10.29
CA VAL A 129 1.32 0.56 -9.11
C VAL A 129 0.19 1.52 -9.46
N GLY A 130 -1.05 1.07 -9.26
CA GLY A 130 -2.27 1.81 -9.53
C GLY A 130 -3.02 1.32 -10.77
N ARG A 131 -3.70 2.21 -11.48
CA ARG A 131 -4.58 1.87 -12.62
C ARG A 131 -3.94 2.27 -13.95
N PHE A 132 -3.87 1.33 -14.86
CA PHE A 132 -3.30 1.51 -16.20
C PHE A 132 -4.33 1.17 -17.26
N GLU A 133 -4.43 2.02 -18.28
CA GLU A 133 -5.21 1.74 -19.48
C GLU A 133 -4.36 0.97 -20.50
N GLN A 134 -5.01 0.32 -21.49
CA GLN A 134 -4.31 -0.43 -22.51
C GLN A 134 -3.21 0.39 -23.23
N LYS A 135 -3.47 1.66 -23.53
CA LYS A 135 -2.48 2.57 -24.11
C LYS A 135 -1.21 2.76 -23.28
N ASP A 136 -1.32 2.63 -21.96
CA ASP A 136 -0.18 2.72 -21.03
C ASP A 136 0.64 1.43 -21.07
N ILE A 137 -0.06 0.29 -21.15
CA ILE A 137 0.53 -1.05 -21.25
C ILE A 137 1.24 -1.22 -22.60
N ASP A 138 0.66 -0.71 -23.67
CA ASP A 138 1.24 -0.74 -25.03
C ASP A 138 2.58 0.01 -25.13
N CYS A 139 2.88 0.90 -24.16
CA CYS A 139 4.15 1.59 -24.08
C CYS A 139 5.25 0.75 -23.40
N PHE A 140 4.94 -0.41 -22.82
CA PHE A 140 5.95 -1.27 -22.20
C PHE A 140 6.82 -1.92 -23.27
N PRO A 141 8.12 -2.16 -23.00
CA PRO A 141 8.98 -2.86 -23.95
C PRO A 141 8.43 -4.25 -24.30
N ALA A 142 8.32 -4.56 -25.60
CA ALA A 142 7.78 -5.83 -26.07
C ALA A 142 8.60 -7.07 -25.63
N ASN A 143 9.84 -6.87 -25.20
CA ASN A 143 10.74 -7.92 -24.71
C ASN A 143 10.83 -8.00 -23.19
N LEU A 144 9.89 -7.38 -22.47
CA LEU A 144 9.89 -7.36 -21.02
C LEU A 144 9.26 -8.65 -20.48
N ASP A 145 10.09 -9.53 -19.91
CA ASP A 145 9.67 -10.86 -19.44
C ASP A 145 8.86 -10.83 -18.14
N ALA A 146 8.97 -9.74 -17.35
CA ALA A 146 8.37 -9.67 -16.03
C ALA A 146 7.67 -8.32 -15.79
N VAL A 147 6.34 -8.37 -15.72
CA VAL A 147 5.49 -7.23 -15.31
C VAL A 147 4.55 -7.69 -14.21
N VAL A 148 4.47 -6.91 -13.14
CA VAL A 148 3.54 -7.13 -12.02
C VAL A 148 2.71 -5.88 -11.82
N PHE A 149 1.39 -6.00 -11.95
CA PHE A 149 0.46 -4.94 -11.61
C PHE A 149 0.10 -4.99 -10.13
N VAL A 150 -0.02 -3.83 -9.52
CA VAL A 150 -0.39 -3.66 -8.12
C VAL A 150 -1.63 -2.77 -8.04
N ASP A 151 -2.63 -3.18 -7.26
CA ASP A 151 -3.93 -2.51 -7.11
C ASP A 151 -4.80 -2.52 -8.38
N SER A 152 -4.38 -3.23 -9.40
CA SER A 152 -5.13 -3.50 -10.62
C SER A 152 -4.72 -4.83 -11.26
N SER A 153 -5.55 -5.35 -12.14
CA SER A 153 -5.29 -6.59 -12.88
C SER A 153 -5.88 -6.43 -14.29
N PRO A 154 -5.22 -5.66 -15.17
CA PRO A 154 -5.78 -5.29 -16.48
C PRO A 154 -5.84 -6.45 -17.45
N ASP A 155 -4.91 -7.41 -17.36
CA ASP A 155 -4.83 -8.57 -18.23
C ASP A 155 -4.28 -9.77 -17.41
N GLU A 156 -5.19 -10.64 -16.99
CA GLU A 156 -4.89 -11.78 -16.11
C GLU A 156 -4.21 -12.95 -16.87
N GLU A 157 -4.26 -12.94 -18.19
CA GLU A 157 -3.66 -13.99 -19.02
C GLU A 157 -2.15 -13.75 -19.21
N HIS A 158 -1.72 -12.49 -19.27
CA HIS A 158 -0.35 -12.14 -19.63
C HIS A 158 0.50 -11.61 -18.46
N PHE A 159 -0.12 -10.90 -17.51
CA PHE A 159 0.60 -10.20 -16.46
C PHE A 159 0.30 -10.71 -15.05
N ASP A 160 1.32 -10.74 -14.23
CA ASP A 160 1.12 -10.99 -12.79
C ASP A 160 0.45 -9.79 -12.14
N SER A 161 -0.34 -10.05 -11.09
CA SER A 161 -0.97 -8.98 -10.34
C SER A 161 -1.09 -9.29 -8.85
N VAL A 162 -1.06 -8.24 -8.03
CA VAL A 162 -1.35 -8.29 -6.60
C VAL A 162 -2.48 -7.32 -6.32
N VAL A 163 -3.61 -7.86 -5.89
CA VAL A 163 -4.84 -7.12 -5.60
C VAL A 163 -5.43 -7.56 -4.27
N PHE A 164 -6.50 -6.92 -3.82
CA PHE A 164 -7.35 -7.41 -2.73
C PHE A 164 -8.81 -7.48 -3.19
N ASP A 165 -9.63 -8.28 -2.49
CA ASP A 165 -11.05 -8.41 -2.80
C ASP A 165 -11.83 -7.21 -2.25
N MET A 166 -11.89 -6.16 -3.07
CA MET A 166 -12.55 -4.90 -2.75
C MET A 166 -14.05 -5.08 -2.55
N ARG A 167 -14.71 -5.90 -3.35
CA ARG A 167 -16.14 -6.17 -3.26
C ARG A 167 -16.50 -6.87 -1.95
N HIS A 168 -15.74 -7.90 -1.59
CA HIS A 168 -15.91 -8.60 -0.31
C HIS A 168 -15.68 -7.66 0.88
N ALA A 169 -14.66 -6.80 0.80
CA ALA A 169 -14.36 -5.81 1.84
C ALA A 169 -15.50 -4.81 2.06
N VAL A 170 -16.06 -4.27 0.98
CA VAL A 170 -17.21 -3.34 1.03
C VAL A 170 -18.43 -4.04 1.61
N ARG A 171 -18.77 -5.24 1.14
CA ARG A 171 -19.88 -6.03 1.67
C ARG A 171 -19.76 -6.26 3.17
N GLY A 172 -18.59 -6.66 3.65
CA GLY A 172 -18.34 -6.86 5.08
C GLY A 172 -18.52 -5.58 5.92
N ALA A 173 -18.12 -4.42 5.39
CA ALA A 173 -18.36 -3.13 6.05
C ALA A 173 -19.84 -2.76 6.09
N LEU A 174 -20.58 -2.98 5.01
CA LEU A 174 -22.02 -2.70 4.92
C LEU A 174 -22.84 -3.67 5.78
N ASP A 175 -22.50 -4.94 5.79
CA ASP A 175 -23.13 -5.94 6.68
C ASP A 175 -22.95 -5.57 8.15
N TYR A 176 -21.76 -5.05 8.51
CA TYR A 176 -21.51 -4.55 9.86
C TYR A 176 -22.42 -3.38 10.21
N LEU A 177 -22.59 -2.36 9.33
CA LEU A 177 -23.50 -1.25 9.56
C LEU A 177 -24.96 -1.71 9.63
N SER A 178 -25.37 -2.62 8.75
CA SER A 178 -26.70 -3.21 8.76
C SER A 178 -27.00 -3.96 10.06
N ASN A 179 -26.02 -4.73 10.57
CA ASN A 179 -26.15 -5.41 11.85
C ASN A 179 -26.23 -4.46 13.05
N LEU A 180 -25.74 -3.23 12.93
CA LEU A 180 -25.94 -2.14 13.89
C LEU A 180 -27.31 -1.44 13.73
N GLY A 181 -28.15 -1.89 12.81
CA GLY A 181 -29.49 -1.39 12.58
C GLY A 181 -29.60 -0.23 11.58
N HIS A 182 -28.49 0.15 10.93
CA HIS A 182 -28.52 1.18 9.89
C HIS A 182 -29.14 0.66 8.60
N SER A 183 -30.21 1.29 8.13
CA SER A 183 -30.86 1.03 6.84
C SER A 183 -30.70 2.18 5.85
N ARG A 184 -30.42 3.40 6.33
CA ARG A 184 -30.05 4.55 5.50
C ARG A 184 -28.54 4.72 5.57
N ILE A 185 -27.84 4.11 4.62
CA ILE A 185 -26.39 4.12 4.53
C ILE A 185 -26.00 4.94 3.31
N GLY A 186 -25.11 5.92 3.49
CA GLY A 186 -24.55 6.74 2.43
C GLY A 186 -23.17 6.27 2.01
N TYR A 187 -22.76 6.67 0.81
CA TYR A 187 -21.42 6.50 0.28
C TYR A 187 -20.80 7.86 -0.04
N ILE A 188 -19.58 8.08 0.44
CA ILE A 188 -18.76 9.23 0.05
C ILE A 188 -17.55 8.71 -0.69
N GLY A 189 -17.37 9.17 -1.92
CA GLY A 189 -16.25 8.75 -2.76
C GLY A 189 -15.83 9.83 -3.75
N GLY A 190 -14.80 9.51 -4.52
CA GLY A 190 -14.30 10.38 -5.57
C GLY A 190 -13.78 9.56 -6.75
N HIS A 191 -13.71 10.22 -7.89
CA HIS A 191 -13.06 9.71 -9.08
C HIS A 191 -12.24 10.83 -9.71
N ASN A 192 -11.05 10.50 -10.19
CA ASN A 192 -10.25 11.48 -10.89
C ASN A 192 -10.53 11.39 -12.39
N GLU A 193 -11.17 12.43 -12.93
CA GLU A 193 -11.52 12.51 -14.35
C GLU A 193 -10.32 12.40 -15.31
N SER A 194 -9.12 12.72 -14.81
CA SER A 194 -7.89 12.65 -15.61
C SER A 194 -7.42 11.23 -15.86
N TYR A 195 -7.86 10.25 -15.07
CA TYR A 195 -7.28 8.92 -15.06
C TYR A 195 -8.19 7.79 -15.58
N ALA A 196 -9.50 7.96 -15.55
CA ALA A 196 -10.41 7.00 -16.17
C ALA A 196 -11.82 7.57 -16.26
N ARG A 197 -12.15 8.20 -17.37
CA ARG A 197 -13.52 8.69 -17.63
C ARG A 197 -14.58 7.59 -17.72
N THR A 198 -14.19 6.33 -17.77
CA THR A 198 -15.08 5.22 -18.14
C THR A 198 -15.28 4.16 -17.07
N THR A 199 -14.47 4.11 -16.00
CA THR A 199 -14.55 3.00 -15.05
C THR A 199 -14.89 3.53 -13.65
N ARG A 200 -16.06 3.15 -13.14
CA ARG A 200 -16.45 3.39 -11.75
C ARG A 200 -15.52 2.63 -10.79
N ASP A 201 -15.34 3.17 -9.60
CA ASP A 201 -14.59 2.48 -8.56
C ASP A 201 -15.35 1.22 -8.10
N GLU A 202 -14.62 0.12 -7.90
CA GLU A 202 -15.22 -1.16 -7.46
C GLU A 202 -15.93 -1.05 -6.11
N ARG A 203 -15.54 -0.09 -5.25
CA ARG A 203 -16.23 0.17 -3.97
C ARG A 203 -17.60 0.80 -4.20
N GLU A 204 -17.72 1.75 -5.12
CA GLU A 204 -19.00 2.36 -5.51
C GLU A 204 -19.93 1.31 -6.12
N LEU A 205 -19.40 0.47 -7.02
CA LEU A 205 -20.17 -0.61 -7.64
C LEU A 205 -20.68 -1.62 -6.60
N ALA A 206 -19.79 -2.09 -5.74
CA ALA A 206 -20.15 -3.04 -4.69
C ALA A 206 -21.14 -2.47 -3.67
N PHE A 207 -21.02 -1.17 -3.36
CA PHE A 207 -21.98 -0.45 -2.54
C PHE A 207 -23.39 -0.44 -3.17
N GLY A 208 -23.48 -0.07 -4.45
CA GLY A 208 -24.77 -0.05 -5.17
C GLY A 208 -25.39 -1.44 -5.29
N GLU A 209 -24.61 -2.47 -5.60
CA GLU A 209 -25.07 -3.86 -5.67
C GLU A 209 -25.61 -4.36 -4.33
N TRP A 210 -24.88 -4.08 -3.24
CA TRP A 210 -25.30 -4.48 -1.90
C TRP A 210 -26.64 -3.83 -1.50
N LEU A 211 -26.81 -2.51 -1.79
CA LEU A 211 -28.08 -1.82 -1.54
C LEU A 211 -29.24 -2.42 -2.33
N GLN A 212 -29.01 -2.78 -3.61
CA GLN A 212 -30.04 -3.42 -4.44
C GLN A 212 -30.46 -4.78 -3.87
N GLU A 213 -29.51 -5.61 -3.48
CA GLU A 213 -29.77 -6.93 -2.87
C GLU A 213 -30.61 -6.83 -1.58
N HIS A 214 -30.41 -5.75 -0.80
CA HIS A 214 -31.12 -5.52 0.46
C HIS A 214 -32.39 -4.67 0.33
N ASN A 215 -32.80 -4.29 -0.90
CA ASN A 215 -33.91 -3.39 -1.18
C ASN A 215 -33.80 -2.02 -0.46
N LEU A 216 -32.59 -1.51 -0.30
CA LEU A 216 -32.25 -0.24 0.36
C LEU A 216 -31.76 0.82 -0.63
N HIS A 217 -31.90 0.56 -1.94
CA HIS A 217 -31.34 1.43 -2.98
C HIS A 217 -32.00 2.82 -2.98
N ASP A 218 -31.18 3.84 -2.70
CA ASP A 218 -31.49 5.24 -2.93
C ASP A 218 -30.23 5.94 -3.48
N SER A 219 -30.28 6.31 -4.76
CA SER A 219 -29.17 6.98 -5.43
C SER A 219 -28.84 8.35 -4.84
N ALA A 220 -29.77 8.96 -4.09
CA ALA A 220 -29.56 10.23 -3.40
C ALA A 220 -28.53 10.13 -2.26
N PHE A 221 -28.16 8.92 -1.85
CA PHE A 221 -27.18 8.69 -0.78
C PHE A 221 -25.76 8.44 -1.29
N VAL A 222 -25.50 8.61 -2.59
CA VAL A 222 -24.17 8.48 -3.19
C VAL A 222 -23.61 9.87 -3.49
N TYR A 223 -22.60 10.27 -2.75
CA TYR A 223 -21.94 11.57 -2.86
C TYR A 223 -20.55 11.38 -3.48
N MET A 224 -20.38 11.87 -4.72
CA MET A 224 -19.17 11.70 -5.49
C MET A 224 -18.47 13.02 -5.78
N GLY A 225 -17.17 13.09 -5.46
CA GLY A 225 -16.28 14.21 -5.78
C GLY A 225 -15.40 13.92 -6.98
N THR A 226 -14.57 14.90 -7.32
CA THR A 226 -13.60 14.80 -8.42
C THR A 226 -12.24 14.25 -7.99
N ASN A 227 -12.00 14.14 -6.68
CA ASN A 227 -10.79 13.58 -6.10
C ASN A 227 -11.15 12.75 -4.86
N TRP A 228 -10.13 12.27 -4.15
CA TRP A 228 -10.26 11.41 -2.96
C TRP A 228 -9.47 11.95 -1.75
N TYR A 229 -9.35 13.28 -1.65
CA TYR A 229 -8.60 13.96 -0.60
C TYR A 229 -9.47 14.36 0.59
N PRO A 230 -8.89 14.75 1.72
CA PRO A 230 -9.66 15.19 2.89
C PRO A 230 -10.64 16.35 2.59
N GLU A 231 -10.25 17.28 1.73
CA GLU A 231 -11.11 18.42 1.35
C GLU A 231 -12.37 17.94 0.62
N ASP A 232 -12.27 16.94 -0.29
CA ASP A 232 -13.42 16.37 -0.98
C ASP A 232 -14.36 15.70 0.03
N GLY A 233 -13.82 14.90 0.96
CA GLY A 233 -14.60 14.28 2.02
C GLY A 233 -15.34 15.29 2.89
N TYR A 234 -14.71 16.43 3.19
CA TYR A 234 -15.31 17.53 3.94
C TYR A 234 -16.50 18.17 3.18
N GLN A 235 -16.31 18.53 1.91
CA GLN A 235 -17.34 19.17 1.10
C GLN A 235 -18.53 18.24 0.84
N LEU A 236 -18.25 16.96 0.53
CA LEU A 236 -19.30 15.97 0.28
C LEU A 236 -20.12 15.68 1.54
N MET A 237 -19.49 15.59 2.72
CA MET A 237 -20.21 15.42 3.97
C MET A 237 -21.07 16.65 4.29
N LYS A 238 -20.60 17.87 4.04
CA LYS A 238 -21.42 19.09 4.18
C LYS A 238 -22.66 19.03 3.28
N SER A 239 -22.49 18.65 2.02
CA SER A 239 -23.61 18.48 1.09
C SER A 239 -24.59 17.41 1.57
N ALA A 240 -24.09 16.31 2.15
CA ALA A 240 -24.94 15.27 2.72
C ALA A 240 -25.78 15.78 3.90
N LEU A 241 -25.21 16.62 4.76
CA LEU A 241 -25.89 17.20 5.91
C LEU A 241 -26.98 18.22 5.52
N GLU A 242 -26.88 18.84 4.36
CA GLU A 242 -27.89 19.75 3.81
C GLU A 242 -29.12 19.01 3.23
N SER A 243 -29.01 17.69 3.03
CA SER A 243 -30.08 16.86 2.49
C SER A 243 -31.20 16.67 3.51
N GLN A 244 -32.47 16.74 3.06
CA GLN A 244 -33.68 16.49 3.91
C GLN A 244 -33.71 15.06 4.47
N LEU A 245 -33.08 14.10 3.77
CA LEU A 245 -33.01 12.69 4.15
C LEU A 245 -31.56 12.29 4.33
N CYS A 246 -30.89 12.80 5.37
CA CYS A 246 -29.51 12.44 5.66
C CYS A 246 -29.40 10.97 6.07
N PRO A 247 -28.44 10.19 5.54
CA PRO A 247 -28.10 8.87 6.03
C PRO A 247 -27.72 8.86 7.52
N THR A 248 -27.85 7.71 8.17
CA THR A 248 -27.44 7.53 9.58
C THR A 248 -26.06 6.90 9.72
N ALA A 249 -25.51 6.42 8.61
CA ALA A 249 -24.15 5.89 8.52
C ALA A 249 -23.57 6.15 7.15
N PHE A 250 -22.24 6.23 7.05
CA PHE A 250 -21.52 6.36 5.79
C PHE A 250 -20.37 5.35 5.68
N LEU A 251 -20.26 4.76 4.49
CA LEU A 251 -19.03 4.16 4.01
C LEU A 251 -18.27 5.23 3.21
N VAL A 252 -17.08 5.55 3.64
CA VAL A 252 -16.20 6.54 2.98
C VAL A 252 -15.09 5.80 2.23
N GLN A 253 -14.86 6.19 0.99
CA GLN A 253 -13.98 5.50 0.04
C GLN A 253 -12.56 5.26 0.56
N ASN A 254 -12.01 6.19 1.34
CA ASN A 254 -10.73 6.05 2.03
C ASN A 254 -10.69 6.83 3.35
N ASP A 255 -9.70 6.54 4.17
CA ASP A 255 -9.54 7.18 5.48
C ASP A 255 -9.16 8.66 5.37
N SER A 256 -8.46 9.06 4.30
CA SER A 256 -8.12 10.46 4.04
C SER A 256 -9.37 11.31 3.84
N MET A 257 -10.34 10.85 3.05
CA MET A 257 -11.65 11.49 2.93
C MET A 257 -12.42 11.45 4.24
N ALA A 258 -12.31 10.35 5.02
CA ALA A 258 -12.99 10.23 6.32
C ALA A 258 -12.49 11.29 7.33
N VAL A 259 -11.23 11.72 7.28
CA VAL A 259 -10.73 12.87 8.06
C VAL A 259 -11.56 14.12 7.77
N GLY A 260 -11.78 14.42 6.50
CA GLY A 260 -12.56 15.57 6.08
C GLY A 260 -14.03 15.45 6.48
N ALA A 261 -14.62 14.27 6.28
CA ALA A 261 -16.00 13.99 6.66
C ALA A 261 -16.23 14.15 8.17
N LEU A 262 -15.32 13.61 9.01
CA LEU A 262 -15.38 13.78 10.47
C LEU A 262 -15.25 15.24 10.90
N ARG A 263 -14.42 16.03 10.23
CA ARG A 263 -14.30 17.48 10.47
C ARG A 263 -15.62 18.18 10.17
N ALA A 264 -16.26 17.89 9.04
CA ALA A 264 -17.56 18.49 8.67
C ALA A 264 -18.66 18.16 9.69
N LEU A 265 -18.73 16.91 10.15
CA LEU A 265 -19.65 16.48 11.21
C LEU A 265 -19.40 17.21 12.52
N HIS A 266 -18.14 17.35 12.93
CA HIS A 266 -17.75 18.07 14.13
C HIS A 266 -18.18 19.55 14.07
N GLU A 267 -17.90 20.25 12.96
CA GLU A 267 -18.28 21.64 12.74
C GLU A 267 -19.82 21.84 12.72
N ALA A 268 -20.55 20.84 12.24
CA ALA A 268 -22.01 20.83 12.27
C ALA A 268 -22.64 20.42 13.63
N GLY A 269 -21.79 20.04 14.60
CA GLY A 269 -22.24 19.59 15.92
C GLY A 269 -22.83 18.19 15.95
N VAL A 270 -22.69 17.40 14.86
CA VAL A 270 -23.19 16.03 14.76
C VAL A 270 -22.23 15.09 15.49
N LYS A 271 -22.75 14.31 16.41
CA LYS A 271 -21.95 13.41 17.24
C LYS A 271 -21.68 12.08 16.54
N VAL A 272 -20.41 11.73 16.43
CA VAL A 272 -19.96 10.43 15.96
C VAL A 272 -19.44 9.65 17.16
N PRO A 273 -19.94 8.42 17.45
CA PRO A 273 -20.85 7.63 16.62
C PRO A 273 -22.36 7.79 16.95
N GLU A 274 -22.76 8.60 17.96
CA GLU A 274 -24.09 8.57 18.57
C GLU A 274 -25.22 8.97 17.61
N GLU A 275 -24.94 9.87 16.66
CA GLU A 275 -25.91 10.39 15.68
C GLU A 275 -25.57 9.97 14.25
N MET A 276 -24.28 9.68 13.99
CA MET A 276 -23.77 9.27 12.69
C MET A 276 -22.66 8.24 12.84
N SER A 277 -22.77 7.11 12.16
CA SER A 277 -21.70 6.11 12.06
C SER A 277 -20.85 6.32 10.81
N ILE A 278 -19.50 6.18 10.93
CA ILE A 278 -18.56 6.36 9.82
C ILE A 278 -17.64 5.14 9.74
N ILE A 279 -17.55 4.56 8.54
CA ILE A 279 -16.53 3.56 8.19
C ILE A 279 -15.63 4.14 7.10
N GLY A 280 -14.31 4.06 7.33
CA GLY A 280 -13.28 4.37 6.34
C GLY A 280 -12.79 3.15 5.58
N PHE A 281 -11.71 3.34 4.83
CA PHE A 281 -11.06 2.28 4.05
C PHE A 281 -9.55 2.57 3.98
N ASN A 282 -8.70 1.58 4.13
CA ASN A 282 -7.24 1.46 4.08
C ASN A 282 -6.59 1.15 5.43
N ASP A 283 -7.11 1.63 6.56
CA ASP A 283 -6.50 1.58 7.91
C ASP A 283 -5.14 2.29 7.93
N ILE A 284 -5.12 3.55 7.46
CA ILE A 284 -3.91 4.38 7.57
C ILE A 284 -3.56 4.63 9.06
N ALA A 285 -2.29 4.90 9.35
CA ALA A 285 -1.82 5.07 10.73
C ALA A 285 -2.61 6.10 11.55
N MET A 286 -3.11 7.16 10.89
CA MET A 286 -3.91 8.20 11.51
C MET A 286 -5.29 7.72 12.00
N SER A 287 -5.87 6.67 11.39
CA SER A 287 -7.23 6.19 11.68
C SER A 287 -7.44 5.81 13.14
N ALA A 288 -6.41 5.31 13.80
CA ALA A 288 -6.43 4.98 15.23
C ALA A 288 -6.41 6.21 16.16
N PHE A 289 -5.99 7.37 15.65
CA PHE A 289 -5.80 8.62 16.42
C PHE A 289 -6.82 9.71 16.07
N MET A 290 -7.76 9.42 15.17
CA MET A 290 -8.91 10.31 14.92
C MET A 290 -9.83 10.40 16.14
N GLN A 291 -10.69 11.38 16.16
CA GLN A 291 -11.68 11.57 17.24
C GLN A 291 -13.10 11.58 16.65
N PRO A 292 -13.86 10.49 16.85
CA PRO A 292 -13.46 9.22 17.49
C PRO A 292 -12.48 8.39 16.62
N PRO A 293 -11.79 7.39 17.20
CA PRO A 293 -10.96 6.47 16.41
C PRO A 293 -11.79 5.77 15.32
N LEU A 294 -11.28 5.80 14.08
CA LEU A 294 -12.04 5.40 12.89
C LEU A 294 -12.12 3.89 12.74
N THR A 295 -13.32 3.36 12.65
CA THR A 295 -13.63 2.01 12.14
C THR A 295 -13.35 2.02 10.65
N THR A 296 -12.54 1.08 10.17
CA THR A 296 -12.06 1.11 8.77
C THR A 296 -11.73 -0.30 8.27
N VAL A 297 -11.76 -0.49 6.96
CA VAL A 297 -11.26 -1.72 6.32
C VAL A 297 -9.76 -1.64 6.20
N LYS A 298 -9.04 -2.56 6.86
CA LYS A 298 -7.60 -2.69 6.73
C LYS A 298 -7.22 -3.35 5.41
N VAL A 299 -6.41 -2.64 4.63
CA VAL A 299 -5.67 -3.15 3.48
C VAL A 299 -4.21 -3.32 3.89
N HIS A 300 -3.62 -4.47 3.58
CA HIS A 300 -2.21 -4.75 3.93
C HIS A 300 -1.24 -4.14 2.90
N MET A 301 -1.23 -2.81 2.81
CA MET A 301 -0.57 -2.03 1.76
C MET A 301 0.92 -2.37 1.58
N GLU A 302 1.70 -2.37 2.68
CA GLU A 302 3.12 -2.71 2.61
C GLU A 302 3.32 -4.14 2.11
N TYR A 303 2.48 -5.09 2.58
CA TYR A 303 2.56 -6.49 2.18
C TYR A 303 2.16 -6.70 0.71
N ILE A 304 1.26 -5.88 0.18
CA ILE A 304 0.96 -5.84 -1.27
C ILE A 304 2.24 -5.53 -2.05
N GLY A 305 2.99 -4.51 -1.62
CA GLY A 305 4.26 -4.12 -2.23
C GLY A 305 5.33 -5.20 -2.14
N GLU A 306 5.49 -5.82 -0.96
CA GLU A 306 6.42 -6.95 -0.76
C GLU A 306 6.08 -8.12 -1.68
N THR A 307 4.80 -8.51 -1.74
CA THR A 307 4.33 -9.62 -2.59
C THR A 307 4.57 -9.35 -4.08
N ALA A 308 4.46 -8.09 -4.53
CA ALA A 308 4.76 -7.75 -5.92
C ALA A 308 6.23 -7.98 -6.28
N VAL A 309 7.15 -7.66 -5.36
CA VAL A 309 8.58 -7.94 -5.57
C VAL A 309 8.88 -9.43 -5.53
N GLU A 310 8.23 -10.20 -4.66
CA GLU A 310 8.35 -11.66 -4.64
C GLU A 310 7.88 -12.28 -5.96
N LEU A 311 6.75 -11.81 -6.52
CA LEU A 311 6.24 -12.29 -7.82
C LEU A 311 7.20 -11.97 -8.96
N ILE A 312 7.72 -10.74 -9.03
CA ILE A 312 8.66 -10.36 -10.09
C ILE A 312 9.98 -11.13 -9.96
N ALA A 313 10.47 -11.33 -8.74
CA ALA A 313 11.66 -12.13 -8.48
C ALA A 313 11.46 -13.59 -8.93
N GLU A 314 10.31 -14.18 -8.61
CA GLU A 314 9.95 -15.53 -9.06
C GLU A 314 9.95 -15.59 -10.60
N ARG A 315 9.29 -14.65 -11.26
CA ARG A 315 9.17 -14.66 -12.74
C ARG A 315 10.52 -14.53 -13.43
N LEU A 316 11.38 -13.64 -12.94
CA LEU A 316 12.75 -13.45 -13.46
C LEU A 316 13.64 -14.67 -13.26
N LEU A 317 13.44 -15.42 -12.16
CA LEU A 317 14.27 -16.59 -11.84
C LEU A 317 13.76 -17.88 -12.50
N SER A 318 12.45 -18.10 -12.52
CA SER A 318 11.83 -19.35 -12.98
C SER A 318 11.49 -19.36 -14.46
N LYS A 319 11.47 -18.19 -15.12
CA LYS A 319 10.98 -17.99 -16.50
C LYS A 319 9.59 -18.59 -16.70
N ARG A 320 8.72 -18.36 -15.70
CA ARG A 320 7.36 -18.87 -15.70
C ARG A 320 6.52 -18.19 -16.79
N ASP A 321 5.83 -18.97 -17.62
CA ASP A 321 5.00 -18.47 -18.73
C ASP A 321 3.57 -18.09 -18.25
N ILE A 322 3.07 -18.76 -17.19
CA ILE A 322 1.71 -18.55 -16.69
C ILE A 322 1.68 -17.36 -15.72
N ALA A 323 0.79 -16.42 -15.98
CA ALA A 323 0.54 -15.30 -15.08
C ALA A 323 -0.08 -15.76 -13.74
N LYS A 324 0.20 -15.03 -12.67
CA LYS A 324 -0.39 -15.25 -11.34
C LYS A 324 -1.12 -14.00 -10.86
N LYS A 325 -2.35 -14.19 -10.40
CA LYS A 325 -3.10 -13.17 -9.67
C LYS A 325 -3.11 -13.54 -8.19
N VAL A 326 -2.48 -12.72 -7.36
CA VAL A 326 -2.50 -12.87 -5.90
C VAL A 326 -3.56 -11.94 -5.32
N VAL A 327 -4.50 -12.50 -4.57
CA VAL A 327 -5.56 -11.74 -3.89
C VAL A 327 -5.28 -11.77 -2.40
N LEU A 328 -4.93 -10.62 -1.82
CA LEU A 328 -4.67 -10.51 -0.39
C LEU A 328 -5.97 -10.25 0.38
N PRO A 329 -6.13 -10.83 1.58
CA PRO A 329 -7.30 -10.60 2.41
C PRO A 329 -7.33 -9.18 2.97
N THR A 330 -8.54 -8.69 3.26
CA THR A 330 -8.80 -7.47 4.01
C THR A 330 -9.40 -7.80 5.37
N LYS A 331 -9.43 -6.83 6.29
CA LYS A 331 -10.02 -7.02 7.61
C LYS A 331 -10.74 -5.74 8.07
N LEU A 332 -11.98 -5.84 8.51
CA LEU A 332 -12.65 -4.74 9.19
C LEU A 332 -12.04 -4.55 10.59
N ILE A 333 -11.54 -3.36 10.86
CA ILE A 333 -10.99 -2.92 12.14
C ILE A 333 -12.04 -2.06 12.82
N ILE A 334 -12.70 -2.62 13.82
CA ILE A 334 -13.74 -1.93 14.57
C ILE A 334 -13.09 -1.06 15.64
N ARG A 335 -13.48 0.23 15.67
CA ARG A 335 -13.04 1.23 16.65
C ARG A 335 -14.24 2.01 17.22
N GLY A 336 -14.11 3.32 17.35
CA GLY A 336 -15.08 4.17 18.04
C GLY A 336 -16.04 4.96 17.15
N SER A 337 -15.96 4.86 15.83
CA SER A 337 -16.74 5.70 14.90
C SER A 337 -18.07 5.09 14.45
N CYS A 338 -18.45 3.94 14.99
CA CYS A 338 -19.75 3.28 14.71
C CYS A 338 -20.44 2.85 15.99
N ALA A 339 -21.76 2.97 16.04
CA ALA A 339 -22.61 2.50 17.14
C ALA A 339 -23.94 1.94 16.62
N GLU A 340 -24.62 1.19 17.46
CA GLU A 340 -26.00 0.77 17.18
C GLU A 340 -26.92 1.97 16.98
N LEU A 341 -27.76 1.90 15.94
CA LEU A 341 -28.77 2.93 15.70
C LEU A 341 -29.79 2.92 16.83
N LYS A 342 -29.81 3.97 17.62
CA LYS A 342 -30.86 4.14 18.64
C LYS A 342 -32.16 4.42 17.94
N THR A 343 -33.11 3.50 18.06
CA THR A 343 -34.49 3.74 17.64
C THR A 343 -35.05 4.86 18.52
N PRO A 344 -35.69 5.90 17.96
CA PRO A 344 -36.27 7.01 18.71
C PRO A 344 -37.41 6.58 19.62
#